data_14e6864a649f474096c22f973ebe9065
#
_entry.id   14e6864a649f474096c22f973ebe9065
#
_cell.length_a   1.000
_cell.length_b   1.000
_cell.length_c   1.000
_cell.angle_alpha   90.00
_cell.angle_beta   90.00
_cell.angle_gamma   90.00
#
_symmetry.space_group_name_H-M   'P 1'
#
loop_
_entity.id
_entity.type
_entity.pdbx_description
1 polymer ?
#
loop_
_entity_poly.entity_id
_entity_poly.type
_entity_poly.pdbx_seq_one_letter_code
_entity_poly.pdbx_strand_id
1 'polypeptide(L)'
;MKNIAIGILGAATLGLMASAASASTLDTVKAKGFIQCGVSTGLAGFSAPDDKGDWQGLDADFCRAVAAAVFGDGTKVKFTPLSAKERFTALQSGEVDVLSRNTTWTINRDTALGLNFVGVTYYDGQGFMINAKKLPGVNSALQLSGAAVCVQSGTTTELNLADYFKANKMEYNPVVFEKLEEVNAAYDAGRCDVYTTDQSGLYAIRLTLGSPADHVVLPEIISKEPLGPAVRQGDDQWYHIVKWTYFALLQAEELGITKANVDEMKNSPNPEIKRVLGQEADTKIGTDLGVSNDWVVNIVKAVGNYGEIFDRNVGSGSPLKIARGINALWTKGGLQYSPPIR
;
A
#
# COMPACT_ATOMS: atom_id res chain seq x y z
N MET A 1 25.68 40.64 -72.68
CA MET A 1 26.14 39.88 -71.50
C MET A 1 24.92 39.63 -70.64
N LYS A 2 24.39 38.40 -70.62
CA LYS A 2 23.15 38.04 -70.00
C LYS A 2 23.40 37.47 -68.60
N ASN A 3 22.87 38.11 -67.57
CA ASN A 3 22.89 37.56 -66.19
C ASN A 3 21.71 36.62 -65.98
N ILE A 4 22.02 35.36 -65.66
CA ILE A 4 21.05 34.34 -65.31
C ILE A 4 21.01 34.31 -63.77
N ALA A 5 19.86 34.71 -63.16
CA ALA A 5 19.60 34.55 -61.74
C ALA A 5 18.99 33.18 -61.51
N ILE A 6 19.69 32.34 -60.73
CA ILE A 6 19.21 31.02 -60.29
C ILE A 6 18.49 31.25 -58.94
N GLY A 7 17.15 31.09 -58.95
CA GLY A 7 16.34 31.11 -57.74
C GLY A 7 16.39 29.70 -57.07
N ILE A 8 16.86 29.68 -55.83
CA ILE A 8 16.85 28.47 -54.99
C ILE A 8 15.50 28.45 -54.26
N LEU A 9 14.60 27.54 -54.64
CA LEU A 9 13.39 27.19 -53.88
C LEU A 9 13.80 26.29 -52.70
N GLY A 10 13.84 26.89 -51.51
CA GLY A 10 13.99 26.11 -50.28
C GLY A 10 12.62 25.49 -49.86
N ALA A 11 12.48 24.18 -50.05
CA ALA A 11 11.35 23.44 -49.51
C ALA A 11 11.57 23.23 -48.01
N ALA A 12 10.83 23.97 -47.18
CA ALA A 12 10.78 23.76 -45.73
C ALA A 12 9.87 22.54 -45.46
N THR A 13 10.50 21.39 -45.22
CA THR A 13 9.79 20.21 -44.68
C THR A 13 9.49 20.45 -43.18
N LEU A 14 8.23 20.85 -42.86
CA LEU A 14 7.71 20.76 -41.51
C LEU A 14 7.61 19.28 -41.14
N GLY A 15 8.58 18.77 -40.38
CA GLY A 15 8.47 17.48 -39.73
C GLY A 15 7.42 17.57 -38.63
N LEU A 16 6.22 16.99 -38.87
CA LEU A 16 5.28 16.68 -37.80
C LEU A 16 5.95 15.66 -36.88
N MET A 17 6.51 16.12 -35.76
CA MET A 17 6.81 15.24 -34.64
C MET A 17 5.46 14.78 -34.06
N ALA A 18 4.96 13.64 -34.53
CA ALA A 18 3.91 12.92 -33.86
C ALA A 18 4.47 12.51 -32.50
N SER A 19 4.10 13.23 -31.43
CA SER A 19 4.30 12.75 -30.08
C SER A 19 3.57 11.39 -29.99
N ALA A 20 4.33 10.31 -29.95
CA ALA A 20 3.77 9.01 -29.64
C ALA A 20 3.09 9.16 -28.26
N ALA A 21 1.77 9.23 -28.24
CA ALA A 21 1.02 9.18 -26.98
C ALA A 21 1.36 7.83 -26.35
N SER A 22 2.07 7.85 -25.24
CA SER A 22 2.30 6.64 -24.45
C SER A 22 0.94 6.07 -24.07
N ALA A 23 0.73 4.78 -24.33
CA ALA A 23 -0.52 4.11 -23.92
C ALA A 23 -0.72 4.33 -22.42
N SER A 24 -1.95 4.67 -22.01
CA SER A 24 -2.27 4.83 -20.58
C SER A 24 -2.04 3.53 -19.82
N THR A 25 -1.81 3.63 -18.51
CA THR A 25 -1.67 2.41 -17.68
C THR A 25 -2.95 1.57 -17.75
N LEU A 26 -4.12 2.20 -17.80
CA LEU A 26 -5.41 1.50 -17.95
C LEU A 26 -5.46 0.69 -19.24
N ASP A 27 -5.05 1.25 -20.39
CA ASP A 27 -5.05 0.53 -21.67
C ASP A 27 -4.07 -0.63 -21.63
N THR A 28 -2.88 -0.42 -21.08
CA THR A 28 -1.87 -1.47 -20.91
C THR A 28 -2.38 -2.60 -20.03
N VAL A 29 -3.02 -2.28 -18.90
CA VAL A 29 -3.61 -3.24 -17.97
C VAL A 29 -4.74 -4.01 -18.65
N LYS A 30 -5.65 -3.32 -19.35
CA LYS A 30 -6.75 -3.98 -20.10
C LYS A 30 -6.22 -4.90 -21.19
N ALA A 31 -5.20 -4.48 -21.93
CA ALA A 31 -4.59 -5.29 -22.99
C ALA A 31 -3.92 -6.58 -22.47
N LYS A 32 -3.22 -6.51 -21.32
CA LYS A 32 -2.61 -7.71 -20.69
C LYS A 32 -3.58 -8.56 -19.88
N GLY A 33 -4.78 -8.02 -19.54
CA GLY A 33 -5.86 -8.75 -18.89
C GLY A 33 -5.70 -8.97 -17.39
N PHE A 34 -4.76 -8.28 -16.72
CA PHE A 34 -4.54 -8.34 -15.28
C PHE A 34 -3.77 -7.12 -14.76
N ILE A 35 -3.87 -6.87 -13.45
CA ILE A 35 -3.06 -5.89 -12.73
C ILE A 35 -1.75 -6.53 -12.28
N GLN A 36 -0.60 -5.91 -12.53
CA GLN A 36 0.66 -6.28 -11.89
C GLN A 36 0.85 -5.48 -10.61
N CYS A 37 0.78 -6.14 -9.47
CA CYS A 37 0.84 -5.53 -8.15
C CYS A 37 2.18 -5.83 -7.46
N GLY A 38 2.92 -4.78 -7.06
CA GLY A 38 4.10 -4.89 -6.22
C GLY A 38 3.70 -5.05 -4.75
N VAL A 39 4.21 -6.10 -4.10
CA VAL A 39 3.89 -6.47 -2.72
C VAL A 39 5.16 -6.73 -1.90
N SER A 40 5.04 -6.90 -0.58
CA SER A 40 6.16 -7.34 0.27
C SER A 40 6.58 -8.77 -0.04
N THR A 41 7.79 -9.14 0.36
CA THR A 41 8.32 -10.50 0.16
C THR A 41 7.73 -11.54 1.13
N GLY A 42 6.87 -11.13 2.09
CA GLY A 42 6.24 -12.06 3.01
C GLY A 42 5.90 -11.47 4.38
N LEU A 43 5.23 -10.29 4.43
CA LEU A 43 4.77 -9.69 5.69
C LEU A 43 3.33 -10.13 5.98
N ALA A 44 3.15 -11.01 6.96
CA ALA A 44 1.85 -11.51 7.38
C ALA A 44 0.89 -10.37 7.76
N GLY A 45 -0.38 -10.48 7.37
CA GLY A 45 -1.40 -9.45 7.56
C GLY A 45 -1.40 -8.34 6.50
N PHE A 46 -0.28 -8.12 5.79
CA PHE A 46 -0.17 -7.13 4.72
C PHE A 46 -0.06 -7.77 3.34
N SER A 47 1.01 -8.51 3.08
CA SER A 47 1.16 -9.32 1.88
C SER A 47 2.12 -10.47 2.13
N ALA A 48 1.58 -11.66 2.20
CA ALA A 48 2.34 -12.90 2.35
C ALA A 48 1.61 -14.04 1.61
N PRO A 49 2.33 -14.98 0.99
CA PRO A 49 1.70 -16.19 0.48
C PRO A 49 1.27 -17.10 1.64
N ASP A 50 0.13 -17.74 1.48
CA ASP A 50 -0.28 -18.85 2.36
C ASP A 50 0.40 -20.17 1.96
N ASP A 51 0.06 -21.27 2.65
CA ASP A 51 0.65 -22.59 2.39
C ASP A 51 0.38 -23.14 0.97
N LYS A 52 -0.56 -22.54 0.23
CA LYS A 52 -0.88 -22.89 -1.16
C LYS A 52 -0.21 -21.97 -2.16
N GLY A 53 0.48 -20.95 -1.68
CA GLY A 53 1.09 -19.90 -2.50
C GLY A 53 0.13 -18.77 -2.86
N ASP A 54 -1.10 -18.73 -2.33
CA ASP A 54 -2.07 -17.66 -2.56
C ASP A 54 -1.73 -16.47 -1.67
N TRP A 55 -1.58 -15.30 -2.28
CA TRP A 55 -1.25 -14.07 -1.57
C TRP A 55 -2.41 -13.60 -0.69
N GLN A 56 -2.14 -13.36 0.58
CA GLN A 56 -3.10 -12.88 1.59
C GLN A 56 -2.61 -11.57 2.20
N GLY A 57 -3.54 -10.79 2.75
CA GLY A 57 -3.21 -9.58 3.48
C GLY A 57 -3.90 -8.32 2.94
N LEU A 58 -3.83 -7.25 3.73
CA LEU A 58 -4.47 -5.96 3.45
C LEU A 58 -4.00 -5.36 2.12
N ASP A 59 -2.69 -5.41 1.86
CA ASP A 59 -2.09 -4.91 0.62
C ASP A 59 -2.49 -5.79 -0.59
N ALA A 60 -2.52 -7.11 -0.42
CA ALA A 60 -2.94 -8.05 -1.46
C ALA A 60 -4.42 -7.86 -1.80
N ASP A 61 -5.27 -7.70 -0.80
CA ASP A 61 -6.71 -7.47 -0.98
C ASP A 61 -7.00 -6.12 -1.64
N PHE A 62 -6.20 -5.08 -1.35
CA PHE A 62 -6.29 -3.81 -2.06
C PHE A 62 -6.04 -3.98 -3.57
N CYS A 63 -5.03 -4.75 -3.96
CA CYS A 63 -4.77 -5.03 -5.38
C CYS A 63 -5.89 -5.84 -6.04
N ARG A 64 -6.50 -6.77 -5.31
CA ARG A 64 -7.72 -7.48 -5.77
C ARG A 64 -8.90 -6.53 -5.94
N ALA A 65 -9.04 -5.54 -5.06
CA ALA A 65 -10.06 -4.50 -5.18
C ALA A 65 -9.87 -3.67 -6.46
N VAL A 66 -8.63 -3.27 -6.79
CA VAL A 66 -8.32 -2.57 -8.04
C VAL A 66 -8.62 -3.45 -9.25
N ALA A 67 -8.26 -4.73 -9.21
CA ALA A 67 -8.58 -5.67 -10.28
C ALA A 67 -10.10 -5.84 -10.46
N ALA A 68 -10.85 -5.94 -9.38
CA ALA A 68 -12.31 -6.00 -9.41
C ALA A 68 -12.94 -4.72 -9.97
N ALA A 69 -12.40 -3.55 -9.66
CA ALA A 69 -12.85 -2.28 -10.21
C ALA A 69 -12.67 -2.22 -11.73
N VAL A 70 -11.53 -2.69 -12.26
CA VAL A 70 -11.17 -2.60 -13.68
C VAL A 70 -11.81 -3.71 -14.52
N PHE A 71 -11.82 -4.94 -14.02
CA PHE A 71 -12.21 -6.13 -14.77
C PHE A 71 -13.53 -6.76 -14.32
N GLY A 72 -14.11 -6.30 -13.21
CA GLY A 72 -15.23 -7.00 -12.56
C GLY A 72 -14.82 -8.30 -11.86
N ASP A 73 -13.51 -8.59 -11.77
CA ASP A 73 -12.95 -9.85 -11.28
C ASP A 73 -11.68 -9.59 -10.46
N GLY A 74 -11.73 -9.79 -9.15
CA GLY A 74 -10.61 -9.61 -8.24
C GLY A 74 -9.47 -10.64 -8.42
N THR A 75 -9.67 -11.69 -9.21
CA THR A 75 -8.62 -12.67 -9.52
C THR A 75 -7.68 -12.21 -10.66
N LYS A 76 -8.05 -11.14 -11.37
CA LYS A 76 -7.26 -10.55 -12.46
C LYS A 76 -6.09 -9.70 -11.92
N VAL A 77 -5.30 -10.30 -11.04
CA VAL A 77 -4.11 -9.69 -10.44
C VAL A 77 -2.97 -10.70 -10.38
N LYS A 78 -1.75 -10.21 -10.63
CA LYS A 78 -0.51 -10.94 -10.39
C LYS A 78 0.34 -10.17 -9.41
N PHE A 79 0.97 -10.87 -8.49
CA PHE A 79 1.78 -10.27 -7.44
C PHE A 79 3.26 -10.40 -7.76
N THR A 80 4.01 -9.30 -7.59
CA THR A 80 5.47 -9.25 -7.69
C THR A 80 6.02 -8.94 -6.29
N PRO A 81 6.64 -9.89 -5.61
CA PRO A 81 7.32 -9.63 -4.34
C PRO A 81 8.55 -8.75 -4.57
N LEU A 82 8.66 -7.67 -3.82
CA LEU A 82 9.71 -6.67 -3.94
C LEU A 82 10.34 -6.38 -2.58
N SER A 83 11.65 -6.24 -2.52
CA SER A 83 12.33 -5.73 -1.34
C SER A 83 12.00 -4.24 -1.10
N ALA A 84 12.40 -3.70 0.05
CA ALA A 84 12.19 -2.29 0.36
C ALA A 84 12.96 -1.35 -0.59
N LYS A 85 14.09 -1.79 -1.15
CA LYS A 85 14.87 -1.02 -2.13
C LYS A 85 14.31 -1.11 -3.54
N GLU A 86 13.88 -2.28 -3.98
CA GLU A 86 13.46 -2.54 -5.37
C GLU A 86 12.11 -1.91 -5.70
N ARG A 87 11.21 -1.78 -4.71
CA ARG A 87 9.81 -1.40 -4.91
C ARG A 87 9.60 -0.12 -5.73
N PHE A 88 10.44 0.90 -5.50
CA PHE A 88 10.28 2.18 -6.19
C PHE A 88 10.75 2.11 -7.64
N THR A 89 11.87 1.44 -7.90
CA THR A 89 12.38 1.23 -9.26
C THR A 89 11.40 0.38 -10.08
N ALA A 90 10.84 -0.68 -9.49
CA ALA A 90 9.84 -1.52 -10.15
C ALA A 90 8.57 -0.73 -10.52
N LEU A 91 8.10 0.18 -9.64
CA LEU A 91 6.98 1.05 -9.96
C LEU A 91 7.33 2.07 -11.04
N GLN A 92 8.48 2.74 -10.92
CA GLN A 92 8.93 3.75 -11.88
C GLN A 92 9.16 3.19 -13.28
N SER A 93 9.73 1.99 -13.40
CA SER A 93 9.98 1.31 -14.69
C SER A 93 8.73 0.77 -15.36
N GLY A 94 7.61 0.64 -14.63
CA GLY A 94 6.40 0.01 -15.14
C GLY A 94 6.38 -1.51 -15.02
N GLU A 95 7.31 -2.10 -14.30
CA GLU A 95 7.28 -3.52 -13.95
C GLU A 95 6.01 -3.86 -13.15
N VAL A 96 5.59 -2.94 -12.27
CA VAL A 96 4.31 -3.03 -11.57
C VAL A 96 3.42 -1.82 -11.88
N ASP A 97 2.11 -2.03 -11.92
CA ASP A 97 1.11 -0.99 -12.19
C ASP A 97 0.69 -0.26 -10.92
N VAL A 98 0.68 -0.98 -9.81
CA VAL A 98 0.35 -0.51 -8.46
C VAL A 98 1.38 -1.07 -7.49
N LEU A 99 1.85 -0.24 -6.58
CA LEU A 99 2.66 -0.66 -5.44
C LEU A 99 1.77 -0.64 -4.19
N SER A 100 1.37 -1.79 -3.67
CA SER A 100 0.67 -1.96 -2.40
C SER A 100 1.53 -2.85 -1.50
N ARG A 101 2.40 -2.19 -0.70
CA ARG A 101 3.50 -2.86 -0.01
C ARG A 101 3.90 -2.09 1.24
N ASN A 102 2.97 -1.96 2.20
CA ASN A 102 3.23 -1.25 3.46
C ASN A 102 4.22 -0.06 3.28
N THR A 103 3.90 0.82 2.34
CA THR A 103 4.80 1.90 1.92
C THR A 103 4.39 3.22 2.55
N THR A 104 5.27 3.77 3.38
CA THR A 104 5.05 5.04 4.05
C THR A 104 5.01 6.19 3.05
N TRP A 105 3.97 7.00 3.09
CA TRP A 105 3.86 8.24 2.34
C TRP A 105 4.76 9.31 2.95
N THR A 106 5.78 9.74 2.20
CA THR A 106 6.69 10.82 2.58
C THR A 106 6.83 11.82 1.44
N ILE A 107 7.18 13.06 1.77
CA ILE A 107 7.39 14.11 0.76
C ILE A 107 8.45 13.70 -0.27
N ASN A 108 9.53 13.05 0.14
CA ASN A 108 10.57 12.60 -0.78
C ASN A 108 10.05 11.57 -1.79
N ARG A 109 9.27 10.58 -1.32
CA ARG A 109 8.68 9.55 -2.18
C ARG A 109 7.65 10.14 -3.15
N ASP A 110 6.87 11.08 -2.66
CA ASP A 110 5.84 11.77 -3.46
C ASP A 110 6.47 12.67 -4.54
N THR A 111 7.44 13.49 -4.18
CA THR A 111 8.02 14.49 -5.07
C THR A 111 9.26 13.99 -5.83
N ALA A 112 10.32 13.59 -5.12
CA ALA A 112 11.61 13.25 -5.74
C ALA A 112 11.58 11.90 -6.48
N LEU A 113 10.79 10.93 -5.99
CA LEU A 113 10.62 9.65 -6.66
C LEU A 113 9.46 9.60 -7.64
N GLY A 114 8.67 10.67 -7.76
CA GLY A 114 7.59 10.75 -8.73
C GLY A 114 6.46 9.75 -8.50
N LEU A 115 6.06 9.54 -7.25
CA LEU A 115 5.00 8.62 -6.88
C LEU A 115 3.74 9.40 -6.48
N ASN A 116 2.58 8.91 -6.86
CA ASN A 116 1.28 9.39 -6.38
C ASN A 116 0.72 8.39 -5.36
N PHE A 117 0.71 8.76 -4.08
CA PHE A 117 0.00 7.99 -3.06
C PHE A 117 -1.50 8.22 -3.16
N VAL A 118 -2.28 7.13 -3.09
CA VAL A 118 -3.74 7.19 -3.32
C VAL A 118 -4.55 7.41 -2.04
N GLY A 119 -3.92 7.23 -0.89
CA GLY A 119 -4.50 7.36 0.45
C GLY A 119 -3.71 6.57 1.48
N VAL A 120 -4.18 6.56 2.71
CA VAL A 120 -3.52 5.84 3.81
C VAL A 120 -4.36 4.64 4.20
N THR A 121 -3.98 3.46 3.71
CA THR A 121 -4.68 2.20 4.02
C THR A 121 -4.39 1.69 5.43
N TYR A 122 -3.30 2.15 6.05
CA TYR A 122 -2.97 1.81 7.43
C TYR A 122 -2.12 2.93 8.06
N TYR A 123 -2.62 3.54 9.13
CA TYR A 123 -1.87 4.47 9.97
C TYR A 123 -1.07 3.67 10.99
N ASP A 124 0.25 3.76 10.90
CA ASP A 124 1.21 3.04 11.72
C ASP A 124 2.24 4.00 12.37
N GLY A 125 3.16 3.45 13.10
CA GLY A 125 4.32 4.10 13.66
C GLY A 125 5.43 3.09 13.90
N GLN A 126 6.67 3.54 13.88
CA GLN A 126 7.83 2.70 14.15
C GLN A 126 7.93 2.38 15.64
N GLY A 127 8.23 1.12 15.95
CA GLY A 127 8.48 0.63 17.30
C GLY A 127 9.74 -0.19 17.41
N PHE A 128 9.92 -0.78 18.58
CA PHE A 128 11.03 -1.68 18.89
C PHE A 128 10.52 -2.96 19.50
N MET A 129 11.13 -4.09 19.12
CA MET A 129 10.86 -5.41 19.71
C MET A 129 12.16 -5.96 20.31
N ILE A 130 12.07 -6.53 21.49
CA ILE A 130 13.17 -7.16 22.23
C ILE A 130 12.82 -8.57 22.63
N ASN A 131 13.84 -9.39 22.91
CA ASN A 131 13.64 -10.63 23.63
C ASN A 131 13.78 -10.36 25.15
N ALA A 132 12.67 -10.41 25.89
CA ALA A 132 12.63 -10.09 27.32
C ALA A 132 13.48 -11.01 28.21
N LYS A 133 13.80 -12.23 27.74
CA LYS A 133 14.71 -13.14 28.44
C LYS A 133 16.18 -12.71 28.29
N LYS A 134 16.53 -12.14 27.10
CA LYS A 134 17.89 -11.66 26.85
C LYS A 134 18.12 -10.26 27.44
N LEU A 135 17.08 -9.43 27.48
CA LEU A 135 17.11 -8.08 28.03
C LEU A 135 16.11 -7.92 29.19
N PRO A 136 16.37 -8.61 30.34
CA PRO A 136 15.44 -8.57 31.46
C PRO A 136 15.37 -7.15 32.06
N GLY A 137 14.12 -6.71 32.33
CA GLY A 137 13.87 -5.38 32.92
C GLY A 137 13.84 -4.22 31.93
N VAL A 138 14.15 -4.42 30.65
CA VAL A 138 13.97 -3.41 29.63
C VAL A 138 12.47 -3.31 29.29
N ASN A 139 11.91 -2.11 29.46
CA ASN A 139 10.50 -1.82 29.20
C ASN A 139 10.28 -0.48 28.47
N SER A 140 11.35 0.18 28.05
CA SER A 140 11.34 1.44 27.32
C SER A 140 12.46 1.47 26.28
N ALA A 141 12.16 2.07 25.12
CA ALA A 141 13.16 2.31 24.07
C ALA A 141 14.32 3.20 24.54
N LEU A 142 14.11 4.04 25.56
CA LEU A 142 15.16 4.87 26.17
C LEU A 142 16.24 4.06 26.91
N GLN A 143 16.00 2.77 27.13
CA GLN A 143 16.96 1.86 27.78
C GLN A 143 17.81 1.07 26.77
N LEU A 144 17.70 1.36 25.48
CA LEU A 144 18.34 0.62 24.39
C LEU A 144 19.72 1.17 23.99
N SER A 145 20.30 2.09 24.76
CA SER A 145 21.63 2.65 24.45
C SER A 145 22.68 1.55 24.41
N GLY A 146 23.51 1.52 23.34
CA GLY A 146 24.53 0.51 23.09
C GLY A 146 24.06 -0.78 22.44
N ALA A 147 22.76 -0.96 22.25
CA ALA A 147 22.20 -2.19 21.69
C ALA A 147 22.58 -2.40 20.21
N ALA A 148 22.69 -3.65 19.80
CA ALA A 148 22.70 -4.05 18.40
C ALA A 148 21.27 -4.08 17.84
N VAL A 149 20.96 -3.22 16.85
CA VAL A 149 19.61 -3.03 16.32
C VAL A 149 19.50 -3.53 14.90
N CYS A 150 18.70 -4.59 14.69
CA CYS A 150 18.35 -5.09 13.36
C CYS A 150 17.35 -4.15 12.67
N VAL A 151 17.65 -3.77 11.42
CA VAL A 151 16.81 -2.90 10.59
C VAL A 151 16.95 -3.26 9.11
N GLN A 152 15.87 -3.07 8.34
CA GLN A 152 15.88 -3.26 6.89
C GLN A 152 16.30 -1.97 6.19
N SER A 153 17.26 -2.06 5.25
CA SER A 153 17.70 -0.92 4.43
C SER A 153 16.63 -0.44 3.45
N GLY A 154 16.71 0.85 3.08
CA GLY A 154 15.78 1.46 2.13
C GLY A 154 14.40 1.75 2.72
N THR A 155 14.29 1.78 4.04
CA THR A 155 13.07 2.06 4.80
C THR A 155 13.14 3.43 5.48
N THR A 156 11.97 3.99 5.83
CA THR A 156 11.86 5.14 6.75
C THR A 156 12.39 4.78 8.13
N THR A 157 12.22 3.52 8.54
CA THR A 157 12.60 3.04 9.86
C THR A 157 14.12 3.03 10.07
N GLU A 158 14.92 2.83 9.00
CA GLU A 158 16.38 3.00 9.06
C GLU A 158 16.78 4.47 9.38
N LEU A 159 16.10 5.44 8.76
CA LEU A 159 16.35 6.86 8.97
C LEU A 159 15.88 7.33 10.36
N ASN A 160 14.65 6.96 10.73
CA ASN A 160 14.06 7.34 12.01
C ASN A 160 14.83 6.74 13.19
N LEU A 161 15.39 5.53 13.03
CA LEU A 161 16.26 4.90 14.04
C LEU A 161 17.44 5.81 14.39
N ALA A 162 18.15 6.30 13.37
CA ALA A 162 19.30 7.19 13.57
C ALA A 162 18.89 8.50 14.25
N ASP A 163 17.78 9.10 13.81
CA ASP A 163 17.27 10.35 14.36
C ASP A 163 16.83 10.20 15.83
N TYR A 164 16.13 9.11 16.16
CA TYR A 164 15.65 8.85 17.51
C TYR A 164 16.81 8.68 18.51
N PHE A 165 17.81 7.86 18.17
CA PHE A 165 18.96 7.63 19.05
C PHE A 165 19.79 8.91 19.22
N LYS A 166 20.02 9.65 18.13
CA LYS A 166 20.72 10.95 18.20
C LYS A 166 19.97 11.97 19.05
N ALA A 167 18.66 12.10 18.89
CA ALA A 167 17.83 13.05 19.65
C ALA A 167 17.86 12.75 21.16
N ASN A 168 17.92 11.47 21.53
CA ASN A 168 17.98 11.03 22.93
C ASN A 168 19.41 10.86 23.46
N LYS A 169 20.43 11.25 22.68
CA LYS A 169 21.87 11.14 23.06
C LYS A 169 22.28 9.69 23.42
N MET A 170 21.68 8.74 22.70
CA MET A 170 21.96 7.32 22.82
C MET A 170 22.84 6.85 21.66
N GLU A 171 23.67 5.85 21.93
CA GLU A 171 24.43 5.13 20.90
C GLU A 171 23.76 3.81 20.56
N TYR A 172 23.99 3.28 19.35
CA TYR A 172 23.54 1.96 18.93
C TYR A 172 24.45 1.39 17.85
N ASN A 173 24.37 0.08 17.65
CA ASN A 173 25.11 -0.62 16.62
C ASN A 173 24.11 -1.09 15.53
N PRO A 174 24.01 -0.44 14.38
CA PRO A 174 23.07 -0.86 13.33
C PRO A 174 23.52 -2.17 12.69
N VAL A 175 22.59 -3.13 12.61
CA VAL A 175 22.76 -4.39 11.86
C VAL A 175 21.76 -4.38 10.71
N VAL A 176 22.25 -3.99 9.53
CA VAL A 176 21.42 -3.66 8.37
C VAL A 176 21.38 -4.81 7.40
N PHE A 177 20.17 -5.15 6.93
CA PHE A 177 19.93 -6.18 5.91
C PHE A 177 19.08 -5.60 4.79
N GLU A 178 19.19 -6.17 3.59
CA GLU A 178 18.37 -5.77 2.46
C GLU A 178 17.04 -6.54 2.43
N LYS A 179 17.10 -7.85 2.71
CA LYS A 179 15.94 -8.73 2.63
C LYS A 179 15.25 -8.90 3.99
N LEU A 180 13.91 -8.92 3.97
CA LEU A 180 13.10 -9.06 5.18
C LEU A 180 13.38 -10.39 5.90
N GLU A 181 13.48 -11.49 5.15
CA GLU A 181 13.78 -12.81 5.69
C GLU A 181 15.16 -12.87 6.39
N GLU A 182 16.15 -12.15 5.89
CA GLU A 182 17.48 -12.08 6.50
C GLU A 182 17.45 -11.32 7.83
N VAL A 183 16.70 -10.21 7.90
CA VAL A 183 16.51 -9.46 9.16
C VAL A 183 15.84 -10.35 10.19
N ASN A 184 14.74 -11.03 9.81
CA ASN A 184 13.99 -11.90 10.69
C ASN A 184 14.87 -13.03 11.23
N ALA A 185 15.59 -13.72 10.35
CA ALA A 185 16.48 -14.82 10.73
C ALA A 185 17.64 -14.35 11.62
N ALA A 186 18.22 -13.17 11.33
CA ALA A 186 19.30 -12.61 12.14
C ALA A 186 18.85 -12.27 13.56
N TYR A 187 17.67 -11.66 13.68
CA TYR A 187 17.10 -11.32 14.99
C TYR A 187 16.74 -12.59 15.79
N ASP A 188 16.06 -13.56 15.18
CA ASP A 188 15.69 -14.83 15.83
C ASP A 188 16.91 -15.61 16.30
N ALA A 189 17.98 -15.62 15.50
CA ALA A 189 19.28 -16.20 15.86
C ALA A 189 20.05 -15.41 16.94
N GLY A 190 19.55 -14.24 17.36
CA GLY A 190 20.15 -13.39 18.38
C GLY A 190 21.39 -12.62 17.94
N ARG A 191 21.55 -12.33 16.64
CA ARG A 191 22.61 -11.45 16.13
C ARG A 191 22.36 -9.98 16.48
N CYS A 192 21.11 -9.64 16.80
CA CYS A 192 20.70 -8.33 17.27
C CYS A 192 19.96 -8.46 18.59
N ASP A 193 20.10 -7.44 19.45
CA ASP A 193 19.38 -7.34 20.72
C ASP A 193 17.95 -6.83 20.50
N VAL A 194 17.77 -6.00 19.46
CA VAL A 194 16.55 -5.24 19.16
C VAL A 194 16.21 -5.39 17.70
N TYR A 195 14.92 -5.50 17.40
CA TYR A 195 14.38 -5.35 16.05
C TYR A 195 13.54 -4.07 15.96
N THR A 196 13.74 -3.26 14.92
CA THR A 196 12.91 -2.07 14.67
C THR A 196 12.33 -2.08 13.28
N THR A 197 11.03 -1.84 13.20
CA THR A 197 10.23 -1.59 11.99
C THR A 197 8.87 -1.00 12.42
N ASP A 198 7.92 -0.88 11.50
CA ASP A 198 6.53 -0.52 11.80
C ASP A 198 5.97 -1.44 12.89
N GLN A 199 5.20 -0.87 13.82
CA GLN A 199 4.70 -1.63 14.98
C GLN A 199 3.81 -2.81 14.56
N SER A 200 2.97 -2.63 13.53
CA SER A 200 2.17 -3.71 12.96
C SER A 200 3.05 -4.83 12.39
N GLY A 201 4.16 -4.47 11.75
CA GLY A 201 5.18 -5.39 11.25
C GLY A 201 5.86 -6.17 12.38
N LEU A 202 6.17 -5.51 13.50
CA LEU A 202 6.73 -6.20 14.69
C LEU A 202 5.76 -7.25 15.24
N TYR A 203 4.46 -6.95 15.30
CA TYR A 203 3.45 -7.94 15.71
C TYR A 203 3.39 -9.13 14.74
N ALA A 204 3.46 -8.86 13.43
CA ALA A 204 3.46 -9.91 12.41
C ALA A 204 4.71 -10.82 12.52
N ILE A 205 5.89 -10.20 12.59
CA ILE A 205 7.17 -10.91 12.68
C ILE A 205 7.24 -11.73 13.96
N ARG A 206 6.79 -11.19 15.10
CA ARG A 206 6.78 -11.90 16.38
C ARG A 206 6.10 -13.26 16.30
N LEU A 207 5.02 -13.40 15.52
CA LEU A 207 4.30 -14.66 15.36
C LEU A 207 5.10 -15.74 14.62
N THR A 208 6.14 -15.35 13.87
CA THR A 208 6.98 -16.26 13.08
C THR A 208 8.28 -16.65 13.76
N LEU A 209 8.61 -16.04 14.91
CA LEU A 209 9.83 -16.32 15.66
C LEU A 209 9.75 -17.68 16.38
N GLY A 210 10.91 -18.28 16.65
CA GLY A 210 10.99 -19.57 17.32
C GLY A 210 10.37 -19.61 18.73
N SER A 211 10.31 -18.47 19.42
CA SER A 211 9.71 -18.31 20.76
C SER A 211 8.91 -17.02 20.88
N PRO A 212 7.75 -16.90 20.22
CA PRO A 212 6.99 -15.63 20.15
C PRO A 212 6.66 -14.99 21.51
N ALA A 213 6.41 -15.82 22.53
CA ALA A 213 6.05 -15.36 23.87
C ALA A 213 7.20 -14.68 24.62
N ASP A 214 8.45 -14.90 24.20
CA ASP A 214 9.64 -14.29 24.81
C ASP A 214 9.90 -12.88 24.28
N HIS A 215 9.20 -12.47 23.22
CA HIS A 215 9.41 -11.22 22.53
C HIS A 215 8.32 -10.20 22.89
N VAL A 216 8.77 -8.99 23.23
CA VAL A 216 7.90 -7.87 23.64
C VAL A 216 8.13 -6.69 22.69
N VAL A 217 7.05 -6.15 22.17
CA VAL A 217 7.05 -4.85 21.48
C VAL A 217 6.97 -3.77 22.54
N LEU A 218 7.95 -2.88 22.55
CA LEU A 218 8.03 -1.77 23.52
C LEU A 218 6.92 -0.73 23.25
N PRO A 219 6.51 0.05 24.26
CA PRO A 219 5.34 0.93 24.14
C PRO A 219 5.57 2.18 23.28
N GLU A 220 6.82 2.58 23.07
CA GLU A 220 7.13 3.81 22.34
C GLU A 220 6.86 3.66 20.84
N ILE A 221 6.21 4.67 20.28
CA ILE A 221 6.08 4.92 18.85
C ILE A 221 6.92 6.12 18.51
N ILE A 222 7.96 5.94 17.69
CA ILE A 222 8.97 6.97 17.44
C ILE A 222 8.80 7.74 16.14
N SER A 223 7.82 7.34 15.29
CA SER A 223 7.54 8.02 14.03
C SER A 223 6.06 7.94 13.66
N LYS A 224 5.71 8.64 12.59
CA LYS A 224 4.43 8.47 11.88
C LYS A 224 4.70 7.72 10.59
N GLU A 225 4.03 6.59 10.42
CA GLU A 225 4.12 5.76 9.22
C GLU A 225 2.74 5.63 8.55
N PRO A 226 2.31 6.66 7.77
CA PRO A 226 1.08 6.57 6.98
C PRO A 226 1.33 5.65 5.79
N LEU A 227 0.94 4.37 5.90
CA LEU A 227 1.14 3.37 4.88
C LEU A 227 0.04 3.44 3.83
N GLY A 228 0.43 3.44 2.56
CA GLY A 228 -0.55 3.48 1.48
C GLY A 228 -0.04 2.99 0.14
N PRO A 229 -0.96 2.60 -0.74
CA PRO A 229 -0.63 2.26 -2.12
C PRO A 229 -0.17 3.47 -2.92
N ALA A 230 0.69 3.22 -3.90
CA ALA A 230 1.19 4.25 -4.79
C ALA A 230 1.16 3.79 -6.25
N VAL A 231 1.04 4.76 -7.16
CA VAL A 231 1.16 4.59 -8.61
C VAL A 231 2.20 5.59 -9.15
N ARG A 232 2.64 5.42 -10.40
CA ARG A 232 3.50 6.40 -11.08
C ARG A 232 2.76 7.73 -11.27
N GLN A 233 3.49 8.82 -11.21
CA GLN A 233 2.98 10.13 -11.65
C GLN A 233 2.80 10.17 -13.18
N GLY A 234 1.96 11.12 -13.63
CA GLY A 234 1.76 11.40 -15.05
C GLY A 234 0.65 10.59 -15.73
N ASP A 235 -0.10 9.78 -14.99
CA ASP A 235 -1.31 9.08 -15.45
C ASP A 235 -2.46 9.34 -14.46
N ASP A 236 -3.13 10.46 -14.64
CA ASP A 236 -4.20 10.90 -13.73
C ASP A 236 -5.39 9.95 -13.75
N GLN A 237 -5.71 9.34 -14.89
CA GLN A 237 -6.82 8.39 -14.98
C GLN A 237 -6.54 7.16 -14.13
N TRP A 238 -5.33 6.59 -14.25
CA TRP A 238 -4.94 5.43 -13.45
C TRP A 238 -4.90 5.77 -11.95
N TYR A 239 -4.32 6.91 -11.62
CA TYR A 239 -4.31 7.43 -10.25
C TYR A 239 -5.73 7.56 -9.68
N HIS A 240 -6.68 8.11 -10.44
CA HIS A 240 -8.07 8.24 -9.99
C HIS A 240 -8.73 6.88 -9.78
N ILE A 241 -8.54 5.90 -10.67
CA ILE A 241 -9.10 4.56 -10.50
C ILE A 241 -8.61 3.93 -9.19
N VAL A 242 -7.30 3.95 -8.95
CA VAL A 242 -6.70 3.33 -7.76
C VAL A 242 -7.11 4.10 -6.49
N LYS A 243 -7.12 5.43 -6.53
CA LYS A 243 -7.55 6.29 -5.43
C LYS A 243 -9.04 6.08 -5.08
N TRP A 244 -9.92 6.10 -6.05
CA TRP A 244 -11.33 5.91 -5.79
C TRP A 244 -11.68 4.48 -5.40
N THR A 245 -10.89 3.48 -5.79
CA THR A 245 -10.99 2.12 -5.23
C THR A 245 -10.80 2.13 -3.72
N TYR A 246 -9.78 2.85 -3.20
CA TYR A 246 -9.60 3.01 -1.76
C TYR A 246 -10.81 3.69 -1.09
N PHE A 247 -11.27 4.80 -1.63
CA PHE A 247 -12.42 5.52 -1.06
C PHE A 247 -13.72 4.71 -1.16
N ALA A 248 -13.90 3.91 -2.20
CA ALA A 248 -15.05 3.02 -2.31
C ALA A 248 -15.10 1.96 -1.19
N LEU A 249 -13.94 1.42 -0.79
CA LEU A 249 -13.86 0.49 0.34
C LEU A 249 -14.28 1.16 1.66
N LEU A 250 -13.87 2.41 1.90
CA LEU A 250 -14.25 3.18 3.07
C LEU A 250 -15.74 3.56 3.06
N GLN A 251 -16.22 4.06 1.91
CA GLN A 251 -17.62 4.46 1.76
C GLN A 251 -18.56 3.25 1.93
N ALA A 252 -18.15 2.08 1.44
CA ALA A 252 -18.91 0.85 1.64
C ALA A 252 -18.99 0.47 3.13
N GLU A 253 -17.89 0.60 3.89
CA GLU A 253 -17.92 0.36 5.35
C GLU A 253 -18.84 1.37 6.05
N GLU A 254 -18.75 2.65 5.70
CA GLU A 254 -19.55 3.73 6.32
C GLU A 254 -21.05 3.52 6.09
N LEU A 255 -21.42 3.05 4.91
CA LEU A 255 -22.82 2.78 4.54
C LEU A 255 -23.30 1.38 4.96
N GLY A 256 -22.46 0.58 5.62
CA GLY A 256 -22.80 -0.79 6.03
C GLY A 256 -22.95 -1.78 4.87
N ILE A 257 -22.35 -1.47 3.71
CA ILE A 257 -22.33 -2.36 2.56
C ILE A 257 -21.19 -3.37 2.77
N THR A 258 -21.52 -4.65 2.78
CA THR A 258 -20.59 -5.76 3.05
C THR A 258 -20.60 -6.76 1.90
N LYS A 259 -19.61 -7.64 1.86
CA LYS A 259 -19.58 -8.74 0.89
C LYS A 259 -20.86 -9.60 0.95
N ALA A 260 -21.43 -9.76 2.14
CA ALA A 260 -22.62 -10.60 2.33
C ALA A 260 -23.91 -9.93 1.84
N ASN A 261 -24.02 -8.60 1.89
CA ASN A 261 -25.28 -7.89 1.61
C ASN A 261 -25.27 -7.02 0.35
N VAL A 262 -24.16 -6.88 -0.35
CA VAL A 262 -24.02 -5.94 -1.48
C VAL A 262 -25.07 -6.14 -2.57
N ASP A 263 -25.49 -7.37 -2.85
CA ASP A 263 -26.51 -7.65 -3.85
C ASP A 263 -27.91 -7.18 -3.40
N GLU A 264 -28.23 -7.32 -2.13
CA GLU A 264 -29.46 -6.80 -1.53
C GLU A 264 -29.44 -5.26 -1.52
N MET A 265 -28.31 -4.67 -1.14
CA MET A 265 -28.12 -3.23 -1.02
C MET A 265 -28.28 -2.48 -2.35
N LYS A 266 -28.15 -3.14 -3.50
CA LYS A 266 -28.47 -2.58 -4.81
C LYS A 266 -29.93 -2.10 -4.90
N ASN A 267 -30.85 -2.72 -4.15
CA ASN A 267 -32.26 -2.37 -4.10
C ASN A 267 -32.60 -1.42 -2.92
N SER A 268 -31.60 -0.91 -2.22
CA SER A 268 -31.80 0.00 -1.08
C SER A 268 -32.60 1.23 -1.48
N PRO A 269 -33.55 1.71 -0.65
CA PRO A 269 -34.23 2.98 -0.88
C PRO A 269 -33.34 4.20 -0.63
N ASN A 270 -32.18 4.03 0.02
CA ASN A 270 -31.24 5.11 0.32
C ASN A 270 -30.58 5.62 -0.97
N PRO A 271 -30.74 6.90 -1.36
CA PRO A 271 -30.20 7.44 -2.59
C PRO A 271 -28.66 7.45 -2.62
N GLU A 272 -28.00 7.59 -1.47
CA GLU A 272 -26.55 7.55 -1.40
C GLU A 272 -26.01 6.13 -1.71
N ILE A 273 -26.65 5.09 -1.15
CA ILE A 273 -26.31 3.70 -1.45
C ILE A 273 -26.54 3.40 -2.93
N LYS A 274 -27.65 3.84 -3.50
CA LYS A 274 -27.91 3.67 -4.95
C LYS A 274 -26.82 4.31 -5.80
N ARG A 275 -26.39 5.50 -5.45
CA ARG A 275 -25.35 6.23 -6.17
C ARG A 275 -24.02 5.51 -6.08
N VAL A 276 -23.59 5.16 -4.87
CA VAL A 276 -22.32 4.46 -4.62
C VAL A 276 -22.28 3.11 -5.35
N LEU A 277 -23.39 2.39 -5.40
CA LEU A 277 -23.50 1.10 -6.09
C LEU A 277 -23.81 1.22 -7.59
N GLY A 278 -23.86 2.43 -8.15
CA GLY A 278 -24.11 2.65 -9.57
C GLY A 278 -25.55 2.32 -10.01
N GLN A 279 -26.53 2.36 -9.10
CA GLN A 279 -27.93 1.99 -9.35
C GLN A 279 -28.86 3.21 -9.60
N GLU A 280 -28.29 4.43 -9.68
CA GLU A 280 -29.04 5.62 -10.12
C GLU A 280 -29.22 5.56 -11.65
N ALA A 281 -30.40 5.99 -12.11
CA ALA A 281 -30.63 6.17 -13.55
C ALA A 281 -29.63 7.19 -14.12
N ASP A 282 -29.10 6.92 -15.30
CA ASP A 282 -28.18 7.77 -16.03
C ASP A 282 -26.83 8.06 -15.32
N THR A 283 -26.46 7.25 -14.31
CA THR A 283 -25.15 7.42 -13.65
C THR A 283 -24.00 7.19 -14.63
N LYS A 284 -23.00 8.07 -14.58
CA LYS A 284 -21.77 7.98 -15.38
C LYS A 284 -20.52 7.87 -14.54
N ILE A 285 -20.65 7.81 -13.22
CA ILE A 285 -19.50 7.86 -12.28
C ILE A 285 -18.45 6.80 -12.62
N GLY A 286 -18.85 5.57 -12.89
CA GLY A 286 -17.93 4.51 -13.29
C GLY A 286 -17.34 4.74 -14.69
N THR A 287 -18.16 5.11 -15.66
CA THR A 287 -17.70 5.36 -17.05
C THR A 287 -16.80 6.56 -17.17
N ASP A 288 -17.05 7.64 -16.42
CA ASP A 288 -16.19 8.82 -16.35
C ASP A 288 -14.83 8.49 -15.69
N LEU A 289 -14.83 7.55 -14.74
CA LEU A 289 -13.59 7.00 -14.16
C LEU A 289 -12.85 6.03 -15.12
N GLY A 290 -13.51 5.53 -16.17
CA GLY A 290 -12.95 4.58 -17.16
C GLY A 290 -13.19 3.11 -16.83
N VAL A 291 -14.12 2.83 -15.89
CA VAL A 291 -14.54 1.48 -15.47
C VAL A 291 -16.07 1.30 -15.62
N SER A 292 -16.61 0.14 -15.26
CA SER A 292 -18.06 -0.06 -15.29
C SER A 292 -18.76 0.70 -14.16
N ASN A 293 -20.06 1.01 -14.32
CA ASN A 293 -20.84 1.63 -13.23
C ASN A 293 -21.02 0.69 -12.02
N ASP A 294 -20.89 -0.61 -12.20
CA ASP A 294 -20.93 -1.61 -11.12
C ASP A 294 -19.57 -1.77 -10.38
N TRP A 295 -18.59 -0.90 -10.62
CA TRP A 295 -17.23 -1.05 -10.09
C TRP A 295 -17.19 -1.21 -8.56
N VAL A 296 -18.00 -0.47 -7.79
CA VAL A 296 -18.06 -0.61 -6.33
C VAL A 296 -18.68 -1.95 -5.93
N VAL A 297 -19.75 -2.38 -6.63
CA VAL A 297 -20.35 -3.70 -6.42
C VAL A 297 -19.31 -4.81 -6.64
N ASN A 298 -18.54 -4.71 -7.73
CA ASN A 298 -17.49 -5.67 -8.05
C ASN A 298 -16.39 -5.70 -6.99
N ILE A 299 -15.93 -4.53 -6.50
CA ILE A 299 -14.97 -4.41 -5.41
C ILE A 299 -15.47 -5.14 -4.16
N VAL A 300 -16.68 -4.78 -3.71
CA VAL A 300 -17.22 -5.35 -2.46
C VAL A 300 -17.48 -6.85 -2.57
N LYS A 301 -17.95 -7.33 -3.72
CA LYS A 301 -18.07 -8.78 -3.99
C LYS A 301 -16.75 -9.52 -3.93
N ALA A 302 -15.69 -8.92 -4.45
CA ALA A 302 -14.37 -9.54 -4.48
C ALA A 302 -13.75 -9.60 -3.08
N VAL A 303 -13.69 -8.45 -2.38
CA VAL A 303 -12.88 -8.31 -1.16
C VAL A 303 -13.65 -7.85 0.08
N GLY A 304 -14.92 -7.48 -0.03
CA GLY A 304 -15.65 -6.82 1.04
C GLY A 304 -15.33 -5.33 1.15
N ASN A 305 -15.78 -4.69 2.23
CA ASN A 305 -15.45 -3.31 2.55
C ASN A 305 -14.12 -3.21 3.33
N TYR A 306 -13.66 -1.98 3.64
CA TYR A 306 -12.39 -1.78 4.35
C TYR A 306 -12.38 -2.44 5.74
N GLY A 307 -13.48 -2.40 6.48
CA GLY A 307 -13.58 -3.06 7.79
C GLY A 307 -13.42 -4.57 7.70
N GLU A 308 -14.04 -5.21 6.70
CA GLU A 308 -13.92 -6.65 6.47
C GLU A 308 -12.48 -7.04 6.07
N ILE A 309 -11.82 -6.20 5.23
CA ILE A 309 -10.42 -6.39 4.86
C ILE A 309 -9.52 -6.26 6.08
N PHE A 310 -9.70 -5.20 6.87
CA PHE A 310 -8.91 -4.98 8.08
C PHE A 310 -9.06 -6.15 9.06
N ASP A 311 -10.30 -6.53 9.39
CA ASP A 311 -10.57 -7.55 10.41
C ASP A 311 -9.98 -8.91 10.06
N ARG A 312 -10.12 -9.37 8.82
CA ARG A 312 -9.60 -10.70 8.44
C ARG A 312 -8.09 -10.74 8.32
N ASN A 313 -7.42 -9.61 8.00
CA ASN A 313 -5.99 -9.60 7.73
C ASN A 313 -5.14 -9.20 8.93
N VAL A 314 -5.54 -8.16 9.66
CA VAL A 314 -4.77 -7.61 10.78
C VAL A 314 -5.58 -7.47 12.07
N GLY A 315 -6.92 -7.42 11.96
CA GLY A 315 -7.84 -7.16 13.05
C GLY A 315 -8.22 -8.40 13.86
N SER A 316 -9.41 -8.34 14.45
CA SER A 316 -9.94 -9.36 15.38
C SER A 316 -10.08 -10.76 14.78
N GLY A 317 -10.30 -10.85 13.47
CA GLY A 317 -10.40 -12.10 12.72
C GLY A 317 -9.06 -12.72 12.33
N SER A 318 -7.94 -12.03 12.57
CA SER A 318 -6.59 -12.49 12.26
C SER A 318 -5.83 -12.96 13.49
N PRO A 319 -4.71 -13.70 13.32
CA PRO A 319 -3.80 -14.02 14.42
C PRO A 319 -3.16 -12.80 15.08
N LEU A 320 -3.08 -11.66 14.36
CA LEU A 320 -2.47 -10.41 14.84
C LEU A 320 -3.34 -9.71 15.89
N LYS A 321 -4.67 -9.80 15.76
CA LYS A 321 -5.66 -9.20 16.66
C LYS A 321 -5.41 -7.73 17.00
N ILE A 322 -4.94 -6.96 16.01
CA ILE A 322 -4.66 -5.53 16.17
C ILE A 322 -6.00 -4.78 16.25
N ALA A 323 -6.16 -3.97 17.28
CA ALA A 323 -7.33 -3.10 17.40
C ALA A 323 -7.32 -2.02 16.30
N ARG A 324 -8.50 -1.64 15.80
CA ARG A 324 -8.64 -0.60 14.77
C ARG A 324 -7.98 0.71 15.18
N GLY A 325 -8.18 1.17 16.42
CA GLY A 325 -7.63 2.43 16.90
C GLY A 325 -7.86 3.58 15.91
N ILE A 326 -6.80 4.31 15.57
CA ILE A 326 -6.86 5.40 14.58
C ILE A 326 -7.17 4.93 13.15
N ASN A 327 -7.09 3.63 12.87
CA ASN A 327 -7.51 3.01 11.60
C ASN A 327 -9.02 2.78 11.50
N ALA A 328 -9.81 3.16 12.51
CA ALA A 328 -11.27 3.15 12.44
C ALA A 328 -11.79 4.29 11.56
N LEU A 329 -13.04 4.16 11.09
CA LEU A 329 -13.73 5.26 10.41
C LEU A 329 -13.80 6.51 11.29
N TRP A 330 -13.85 7.68 10.70
CA TRP A 330 -14.03 8.97 11.38
C TRP A 330 -15.28 9.00 12.27
N THR A 331 -16.36 8.35 11.85
CA THR A 331 -17.60 8.20 12.65
C THR A 331 -17.41 7.35 13.91
N LYS A 332 -16.31 6.61 14.01
CA LYS A 332 -15.93 5.77 15.15
C LYS A 332 -14.65 6.27 15.86
N GLY A 333 -14.30 7.55 15.64
CA GLY A 333 -13.15 8.20 16.27
C GLY A 333 -11.80 7.92 15.64
N GLY A 334 -11.74 7.31 14.45
CA GLY A 334 -10.51 7.07 13.69
C GLY A 334 -10.23 8.17 12.65
N LEU A 335 -9.25 7.90 11.79
CA LEU A 335 -8.78 8.80 10.73
C LEU A 335 -9.24 8.38 9.33
N GLN A 336 -9.89 7.22 9.19
CA GLN A 336 -10.37 6.76 7.89
C GLN A 336 -11.60 7.57 7.47
N TYR A 337 -11.42 8.37 6.40
CA TYR A 337 -12.43 9.30 5.89
C TYR A 337 -12.45 9.25 4.35
N SER A 338 -13.64 9.06 3.78
CA SER A 338 -13.85 9.08 2.33
C SER A 338 -14.51 10.37 1.88
N PRO A 339 -14.00 11.04 0.82
CA PRO A 339 -14.79 12.01 0.08
C PRO A 339 -16.05 11.34 -0.49
N PRO A 340 -17.18 12.08 -0.63
CA PRO A 340 -18.41 11.51 -1.15
C PRO A 340 -18.28 11.09 -2.62
N ILE A 341 -18.80 9.90 -2.95
CA ILE A 341 -18.95 9.43 -4.34
C ILE A 341 -20.22 10.08 -4.93
N ARG A 342 -20.01 11.13 -5.73
CA ARG A 342 -21.08 11.95 -6.33
C ARG A 342 -20.78 12.33 -7.76
#